data_88177ab4b069753c061e0badb721a29f
#
_entry.id   88177ab4b069753c061e0badb721a29f
#
_cell.length_a   1.000
_cell.length_b   1.000
_cell.length_c   1.000
_cell.angle_alpha   90.00
_cell.angle_beta   90.00
_cell.angle_gamma   90.00
#
_symmetry.space_group_name_H-M   'P 1'
#
loop_
_entity.id
_entity.type
_entity.pdbx_description
1 polymer ?
#
loop_
_entity_poly.entity_id
_entity_poly.type
_entity_poly.pdbx_seq_one_letter_code
_entity_poly.pdbx_strand_id
1 'polypeptide(L)'
;YQKASGYEVIYREIVSNSAAADKLFGMEGVEYEIAVLEAPNMLFELIAFKHNADKTPTRMPVQGPGMTHTCFQSSTADSGYDRFIAAGIDMLSRGDAPIDLAGAGVTYAYGYDPEGNMFELEQLDATLLSASTSIKNKWIEEGHSMWMTQVALVTHDLDRLTDWYERIMAFKPYREGDYDEHPRMIEITDHDGLSLKVSWFRMYNSSKTLEFWEYREPVTAAPVGKLGVTDFGYSYSLEVGDIQAEYARMKEIGVEFISEPVLMGEFWQVYANDVDGNVFALRQW
;
A
#
# COMPACT_ATOMS: atom_id res chain seq x y z
N TYR A 1 5.05 -8.62 -11.14
CA TYR A 1 5.41 -7.23 -10.88
C TYR A 1 6.60 -6.77 -11.72
N GLN A 2 7.78 -7.44 -11.66
CA GLN A 2 8.98 -7.02 -12.41
C GLN A 2 8.69 -6.69 -13.90
N LYS A 3 7.96 -7.57 -14.60
CA LYS A 3 7.61 -7.36 -16.02
C LYS A 3 6.67 -6.15 -16.22
N ALA A 4 5.73 -5.95 -15.31
CA ALA A 4 4.72 -4.89 -15.43
C ALA A 4 5.27 -3.52 -15.00
N SER A 5 5.95 -3.43 -13.86
CA SER A 5 6.50 -2.17 -13.35
C SER A 5 7.83 -1.77 -14.01
N GLY A 6 8.61 -2.74 -14.47
CA GLY A 6 9.99 -2.53 -14.92
C GLY A 6 10.99 -2.37 -13.78
N TYR A 7 10.57 -2.57 -12.52
CA TYR A 7 11.48 -2.48 -11.37
C TYR A 7 12.51 -3.62 -11.39
N GLU A 8 13.72 -3.31 -11.00
CA GLU A 8 14.78 -4.31 -10.87
C GLU A 8 14.65 -5.09 -9.58
N VAL A 9 14.92 -6.40 -9.65
CA VAL A 9 15.07 -7.24 -8.44
C VAL A 9 16.49 -7.05 -7.94
N ILE A 10 16.64 -6.29 -6.86
CA ILE A 10 17.96 -5.98 -6.26
C ILE A 10 18.41 -6.99 -5.23
N TYR A 11 17.48 -7.78 -4.70
CA TYR A 11 17.76 -8.79 -3.70
C TYR A 11 16.81 -9.96 -3.80
N ARG A 12 17.31 -11.18 -3.58
CA ARG A 12 16.51 -12.40 -3.47
C ARG A 12 17.18 -13.39 -2.53
N GLU A 13 16.41 -13.94 -1.60
CA GLU A 13 16.92 -14.91 -0.64
C GLU A 13 15.83 -15.93 -0.25
N ILE A 14 16.27 -17.15 0.09
CA ILE A 14 15.44 -18.14 0.78
C ILE A 14 15.94 -18.18 2.23
N VAL A 15 15.07 -17.78 3.15
CA VAL A 15 15.37 -17.75 4.59
C VAL A 15 14.80 -18.98 5.25
N SER A 16 15.65 -19.69 5.99
CA SER A 16 15.28 -20.82 6.82
C SER A 16 16.21 -20.93 8.02
N ASN A 17 15.74 -21.56 9.11
CA ASN A 17 16.52 -21.76 10.34
C ASN A 17 17.12 -20.46 10.90
N SER A 18 16.38 -19.35 10.85
CA SER A 18 16.81 -18.05 11.31
C SER A 18 16.08 -17.65 12.58
N ALA A 19 16.81 -17.66 13.71
CA ALA A 19 16.26 -17.20 14.99
C ALA A 19 15.83 -15.71 14.96
N ALA A 20 16.46 -14.89 14.13
CA ALA A 20 16.06 -13.50 13.91
C ALA A 20 14.71 -13.44 13.17
N ALA A 21 14.52 -14.24 12.11
CA ALA A 21 13.26 -14.32 11.40
C ALA A 21 12.15 -14.87 12.30
N ASP A 22 12.41 -15.94 13.05
CA ASP A 22 11.45 -16.50 14.00
C ASP A 22 10.97 -15.45 15.03
N LYS A 23 11.90 -14.67 15.57
CA LYS A 23 11.58 -13.56 16.49
C LYS A 23 10.79 -12.44 15.79
N LEU A 24 11.20 -12.04 14.58
CA LEU A 24 10.57 -10.95 13.82
C LEU A 24 9.11 -11.26 13.50
N PHE A 25 8.84 -12.48 13.04
CA PHE A 25 7.49 -12.91 12.65
C PHE A 25 6.67 -13.52 13.80
N GLY A 26 7.27 -13.67 15.00
CA GLY A 26 6.62 -14.30 16.15
C GLY A 26 6.23 -15.77 15.92
N MET A 27 7.01 -16.49 15.11
CA MET A 27 6.72 -17.87 14.67
C MET A 27 8.00 -18.71 14.69
N GLU A 28 7.99 -19.87 15.33
CA GLU A 28 9.13 -20.80 15.33
C GLU A 28 9.28 -21.50 13.97
N GLY A 29 10.50 -21.58 13.47
CA GLY A 29 10.84 -22.29 12.25
C GLY A 29 10.23 -21.67 10.99
N VAL A 30 10.10 -20.34 10.96
CA VAL A 30 9.58 -19.65 9.78
C VAL A 30 10.52 -19.82 8.58
N GLU A 31 9.95 -20.24 7.45
CA GLU A 31 10.65 -20.35 6.18
C GLU A 31 9.92 -19.52 5.12
N TYR A 32 10.68 -18.71 4.37
CA TYR A 32 10.13 -17.88 3.30
C TYR A 32 11.16 -17.58 2.21
N GLU A 33 10.66 -17.24 1.04
CA GLU A 33 11.43 -16.62 -0.03
C GLU A 33 11.08 -15.13 -0.07
N ILE A 34 12.08 -14.26 -0.18
CA ILE A 34 11.91 -12.82 -0.36
C ILE A 34 12.54 -12.39 -1.67
N ALA A 35 11.85 -11.51 -2.40
CA ALA A 35 12.39 -10.76 -3.52
C ALA A 35 12.10 -9.27 -3.30
N VAL A 36 13.13 -8.45 -3.39
CA VAL A 36 13.03 -6.99 -3.23
C VAL A 36 13.17 -6.32 -4.59
N LEU A 37 12.15 -5.57 -4.98
CA LEU A 37 12.13 -4.76 -6.19
C LEU A 37 12.39 -3.30 -5.82
N GLU A 38 13.25 -2.64 -6.57
CA GLU A 38 13.59 -1.23 -6.36
C GLU A 38 12.76 -0.33 -7.28
N ALA A 39 11.86 0.45 -6.66
CA ALA A 39 11.26 1.63 -7.29
C ALA A 39 12.14 2.87 -7.02
N PRO A 40 12.04 3.94 -7.82
CA PRO A 40 12.85 5.15 -7.61
C PRO A 40 12.71 5.77 -6.22
N ASN A 41 11.62 5.46 -5.52
CA ASN A 41 11.24 6.11 -4.27
C ASN A 41 10.76 5.15 -3.17
N MET A 42 10.76 3.84 -3.41
CA MET A 42 10.25 2.85 -2.44
C MET A 42 10.83 1.47 -2.76
N LEU A 43 11.08 0.67 -1.74
CA LEU A 43 11.30 -0.77 -1.91
C LEU A 43 9.95 -1.49 -1.93
N PHE A 44 9.79 -2.43 -2.84
CA PHE A 44 8.64 -3.29 -2.96
C PHE A 44 9.06 -4.74 -2.71
N GLU A 45 8.70 -5.27 -1.54
CA GLU A 45 9.11 -6.59 -1.08
C GLU A 45 8.00 -7.61 -1.35
N LEU A 46 8.35 -8.70 -1.99
CA LEU A 46 7.49 -9.86 -2.20
C LEU A 46 7.98 -10.98 -1.28
N ILE A 47 7.14 -11.43 -0.35
CA ILE A 47 7.49 -12.46 0.63
C ILE A 47 6.54 -13.64 0.48
N ALA A 48 7.09 -14.80 0.11
CA ALA A 48 6.36 -16.04 -0.03
C ALA A 48 6.66 -16.98 1.15
N PHE A 49 5.75 -17.07 2.11
CA PHE A 49 5.89 -17.96 3.26
C PHE A 49 5.59 -19.41 2.88
N LYS A 50 6.47 -20.33 3.23
CA LYS A 50 6.35 -21.75 2.90
C LYS A 50 5.08 -22.42 3.47
N HIS A 51 4.65 -22.03 4.67
CA HIS A 51 3.44 -22.56 5.29
C HIS A 51 2.14 -22.11 4.62
N ASN A 52 2.23 -21.19 3.65
CA ASN A 52 1.12 -20.76 2.79
C ASN A 52 1.12 -21.42 1.41
N ALA A 53 2.10 -22.26 1.08
CA ALA A 53 2.29 -22.83 -0.27
C ALA A 53 1.06 -23.57 -0.82
N ASP A 54 0.30 -24.22 0.06
CA ASP A 54 -0.92 -24.98 -0.29
C ASP A 54 -2.22 -24.19 -0.07
N LYS A 55 -2.12 -22.91 0.30
CA LYS A 55 -3.28 -22.06 0.54
C LYS A 55 -3.58 -21.23 -0.70
N THR A 56 -4.84 -20.95 -0.93
CA THR A 56 -5.31 -20.07 -2.00
C THR A 56 -5.67 -18.71 -1.39
N PRO A 57 -5.05 -17.62 -1.82
CA PRO A 57 -5.44 -16.29 -1.38
C PRO A 57 -6.84 -15.94 -1.88
N THR A 58 -7.52 -15.07 -1.15
CA THR A 58 -8.83 -14.54 -1.53
C THR A 58 -8.64 -13.15 -2.10
N ARG A 59 -9.31 -12.88 -3.24
CA ARG A 59 -9.30 -11.55 -3.86
C ARG A 59 -9.84 -10.52 -2.86
N MET A 60 -9.07 -9.45 -2.63
CA MET A 60 -9.46 -8.34 -1.75
C MET A 60 -10.65 -7.60 -2.36
N PRO A 61 -11.78 -7.46 -1.67
CA PRO A 61 -12.87 -6.62 -2.15
C PRO A 61 -12.47 -5.14 -2.08
N VAL A 62 -12.98 -4.33 -3.02
CA VAL A 62 -12.64 -2.90 -3.08
C VAL A 62 -13.00 -2.15 -1.80
N GLN A 63 -14.11 -2.55 -1.16
CA GLN A 63 -14.56 -1.96 0.11
C GLN A 63 -13.87 -2.54 1.35
N GLY A 64 -12.81 -3.31 1.21
CA GLY A 64 -12.07 -3.90 2.33
C GLY A 64 -12.89 -4.82 3.24
N PRO A 65 -12.64 -4.82 4.56
CA PRO A 65 -11.66 -3.99 5.29
C PRO A 65 -10.21 -4.45 5.09
N GLY A 66 -9.27 -3.55 5.37
CA GLY A 66 -7.84 -3.87 5.39
C GLY A 66 -7.00 -3.00 4.47
N MET A 67 -5.73 -3.33 4.32
CA MET A 67 -4.85 -2.67 3.34
C MET A 67 -5.21 -3.17 1.95
N THR A 68 -6.02 -2.39 1.22
CA THR A 68 -6.61 -2.82 -0.04
C THR A 68 -5.65 -2.69 -1.21
N HIS A 69 -4.89 -1.59 -1.29
CA HIS A 69 -4.01 -1.39 -2.43
C HIS A 69 -2.77 -0.54 -2.13
N THR A 70 -1.77 -0.71 -2.97
CA THR A 70 -0.70 0.25 -3.22
C THR A 70 -0.84 0.81 -4.62
N CYS A 71 -0.24 1.98 -4.91
CA CYS A 71 -0.36 2.61 -6.20
C CYS A 71 0.98 2.66 -6.94
N PHE A 72 0.93 2.24 -8.21
CA PHE A 72 1.99 2.43 -9.21
C PHE A 72 1.62 3.62 -10.08
N GLN A 73 2.48 4.62 -10.15
CA GLN A 73 2.25 5.82 -10.92
C GLN A 73 3.26 5.93 -12.09
N SER A 74 2.78 6.35 -13.25
CA SER A 74 3.57 6.52 -14.48
C SER A 74 3.18 7.81 -15.20
N SER A 75 3.87 8.15 -16.29
CA SER A 75 3.35 9.14 -17.23
C SER A 75 2.35 8.52 -18.21
N THR A 76 1.47 9.32 -18.79
CA THR A 76 0.61 8.89 -19.90
C THR A 76 1.42 8.54 -21.16
N ALA A 77 2.61 9.16 -21.33
CA ALA A 77 3.50 8.90 -22.45
C ALA A 77 4.23 7.54 -22.34
N ASP A 78 4.39 7.02 -21.10
CA ASP A 78 4.95 5.70 -20.83
C ASP A 78 3.97 4.95 -19.90
N SER A 79 2.87 4.49 -20.52
CA SER A 79 1.68 4.00 -19.84
C SER A 79 1.93 2.77 -18.98
N GLY A 80 1.82 2.94 -17.67
CA GLY A 80 1.80 1.83 -16.71
C GLY A 80 0.61 0.89 -16.94
N TYR A 81 -0.54 1.44 -17.28
CA TYR A 81 -1.74 0.67 -17.60
C TYR A 81 -1.48 -0.33 -18.72
N ASP A 82 -0.92 0.13 -19.85
CA ASP A 82 -0.63 -0.75 -20.99
C ASP A 82 0.39 -1.83 -20.64
N ARG A 83 1.38 -1.51 -19.80
CA ARG A 83 2.37 -2.49 -19.31
C ARG A 83 1.73 -3.58 -18.45
N PHE A 84 0.81 -3.19 -17.53
CA PHE A 84 0.13 -4.15 -16.67
C PHE A 84 -0.83 -5.04 -17.49
N ILE A 85 -1.58 -4.49 -18.44
CA ILE A 85 -2.38 -5.28 -19.40
C ILE A 85 -1.49 -6.26 -20.18
N ALA A 86 -0.35 -5.81 -20.72
CA ALA A 86 0.59 -6.67 -21.44
C ALA A 86 1.25 -7.74 -20.56
N ALA A 87 1.27 -7.56 -19.25
CA ALA A 87 1.70 -8.56 -18.28
C ALA A 87 0.61 -9.58 -17.92
N GLY A 88 -0.63 -9.40 -18.42
CA GLY A 88 -1.75 -10.30 -18.21
C GLY A 88 -2.54 -9.99 -16.93
N ILE A 89 -2.52 -8.76 -16.49
CA ILE A 89 -3.26 -8.32 -15.29
C ILE A 89 -4.75 -8.17 -15.60
N ASP A 90 -5.58 -8.61 -14.66
CA ASP A 90 -7.04 -8.47 -14.65
C ASP A 90 -7.44 -7.12 -14.05
N MET A 91 -8.01 -6.23 -14.86
CA MET A 91 -8.46 -4.92 -14.40
C MET A 91 -9.83 -4.99 -13.76
N LEU A 92 -10.00 -4.31 -12.62
CA LEU A 92 -11.27 -4.14 -11.92
C LEU A 92 -12.09 -2.99 -12.52
N SER A 93 -11.43 -1.87 -12.81
CA SER A 93 -12.09 -0.66 -13.30
C SER A 93 -12.82 -0.91 -14.62
N ARG A 94 -13.96 -0.23 -14.81
CA ARG A 94 -14.81 -0.37 -16.01
C ARG A 94 -14.13 0.16 -17.27
N GLY A 95 -14.42 -0.49 -18.38
CA GLY A 95 -13.89 -0.11 -19.67
C GLY A 95 -12.50 -0.68 -19.94
N ASP A 96 -11.84 -0.13 -20.96
CA ASP A 96 -10.58 -0.59 -21.54
C ASP A 96 -9.46 0.46 -21.50
N ALA A 97 -9.64 1.50 -20.69
CA ALA A 97 -8.68 2.59 -20.49
C ALA A 97 -8.76 3.17 -19.09
N PRO A 98 -7.69 3.81 -18.60
CA PRO A 98 -7.72 4.53 -17.32
C PRO A 98 -8.73 5.67 -17.32
N ILE A 99 -9.29 5.95 -16.16
CA ILE A 99 -10.41 6.86 -15.97
C ILE A 99 -9.91 8.21 -15.44
N ASP A 100 -10.20 9.29 -16.16
CA ASP A 100 -9.94 10.65 -15.72
C ASP A 100 -10.99 11.09 -14.69
N LEU A 101 -10.56 11.20 -13.42
CA LEU A 101 -11.46 11.53 -12.32
C LEU A 101 -11.98 12.97 -12.36
N ALA A 102 -11.13 13.93 -12.74
CA ALA A 102 -11.42 15.37 -12.56
C ALA A 102 -11.02 16.26 -13.75
N GLY A 103 -10.59 15.69 -14.87
CA GLY A 103 -10.08 16.48 -16.00
C GLY A 103 -8.76 17.23 -15.70
N ALA A 104 -8.03 16.77 -14.68
CA ALA A 104 -6.84 17.46 -14.18
C ALA A 104 -5.52 16.84 -14.66
N GLY A 105 -5.56 15.93 -15.61
CA GLY A 105 -4.39 15.24 -16.13
C GLY A 105 -3.90 14.07 -15.27
N VAL A 106 -4.78 13.53 -14.43
CA VAL A 106 -4.51 12.30 -13.66
C VAL A 106 -5.60 11.29 -13.96
N THR A 107 -5.22 10.12 -14.44
CA THR A 107 -6.13 9.01 -14.72
C THR A 107 -5.85 7.84 -13.80
N TYR A 108 -6.87 7.03 -13.51
CA TYR A 108 -6.87 5.96 -12.52
C TYR A 108 -7.41 4.66 -13.09
N ALA A 109 -6.87 3.54 -12.63
CA ALA A 109 -7.44 2.22 -12.81
C ALA A 109 -7.06 1.30 -11.66
N TYR A 110 -7.97 0.43 -11.24
CA TYR A 110 -7.69 -0.65 -10.31
C TYR A 110 -7.52 -1.98 -11.03
N GLY A 111 -6.66 -2.82 -10.50
CA GLY A 111 -6.45 -4.18 -10.99
C GLY A 111 -6.07 -5.12 -9.87
N TYR A 112 -5.97 -6.41 -10.21
CA TYR A 112 -5.58 -7.45 -9.29
C TYR A 112 -4.32 -8.16 -9.77
N ASP A 113 -3.43 -8.43 -8.84
CA ASP A 113 -2.32 -9.33 -9.09
C ASP A 113 -2.79 -10.80 -9.14
N PRO A 114 -1.93 -11.76 -9.52
CA PRO A 114 -2.32 -13.16 -9.59
C PRO A 114 -2.75 -13.79 -8.25
N GLU A 115 -2.40 -13.17 -7.12
CA GLU A 115 -2.81 -13.60 -5.78
C GLU A 115 -4.08 -12.89 -5.30
N GLY A 116 -4.64 -11.99 -6.09
CA GLY A 116 -5.86 -11.24 -5.77
C GLY A 116 -5.64 -10.03 -4.89
N ASN A 117 -4.38 -9.58 -4.72
CA ASN A 117 -4.10 -8.29 -4.11
C ASN A 117 -4.48 -7.18 -5.08
N MET A 118 -5.29 -6.23 -4.63
CA MET A 118 -5.66 -5.08 -5.45
C MET A 118 -4.50 -4.08 -5.51
N PHE A 119 -4.33 -3.43 -6.64
CA PHE A 119 -3.43 -2.30 -6.79
C PHE A 119 -4.11 -1.19 -7.60
N GLU A 120 -3.60 0.02 -7.45
CA GLU A 120 -3.99 1.17 -8.25
C GLU A 120 -2.91 1.49 -9.28
N LEU A 121 -3.35 1.91 -10.46
CA LEU A 121 -2.52 2.55 -11.47
C LEU A 121 -2.96 4.00 -11.61
N GLU A 122 -2.03 4.92 -11.39
CA GLU A 122 -2.19 6.33 -11.72
C GLU A 122 -1.34 6.69 -12.94
N GLN A 123 -1.87 7.52 -13.83
CA GLN A 123 -1.09 8.08 -14.93
C GLN A 123 -1.19 9.60 -14.95
N LEU A 124 -0.05 10.25 -15.17
CA LEU A 124 0.07 11.70 -15.19
C LEU A 124 0.27 12.19 -16.63
N ASP A 125 -0.63 13.07 -17.10
CA ASP A 125 -0.42 13.84 -18.32
C ASP A 125 0.36 15.11 -17.97
N ALA A 126 1.66 15.10 -18.26
CA ALA A 126 2.55 16.22 -17.95
C ALA A 126 2.13 17.53 -18.64
N THR A 127 1.34 17.48 -19.74
CA THR A 127 0.87 18.67 -20.45
C THR A 127 -0.31 19.34 -19.76
N LEU A 128 -1.08 18.60 -18.96
CA LEU A 128 -2.28 19.08 -18.26
C LEU A 128 -2.03 19.38 -16.79
N LEU A 129 -0.92 18.88 -16.21
CA LEU A 129 -0.60 19.09 -14.81
C LEU A 129 -0.32 20.57 -14.51
N SER A 130 -0.91 21.05 -13.42
CA SER A 130 -0.65 22.41 -12.91
C SER A 130 0.70 22.52 -12.20
N ALA A 131 1.18 23.75 -11.99
CA ALA A 131 2.40 24.00 -11.23
C ALA A 131 2.36 23.45 -9.78
N SER A 132 1.16 23.30 -9.20
CA SER A 132 0.96 22.68 -7.87
C SER A 132 1.26 21.18 -7.83
N THR A 133 1.38 20.55 -8.99
CA THR A 133 1.73 19.13 -9.13
C THR A 133 3.19 18.90 -9.49
N SER A 134 4.03 19.93 -9.42
CA SER A 134 5.46 19.87 -9.78
C SER A 134 6.24 18.72 -9.16
N ILE A 135 5.89 18.31 -7.93
CA ILE A 135 6.52 17.16 -7.25
C ILE A 135 6.22 15.85 -7.98
N LYS A 136 5.02 15.70 -8.53
CA LYS A 136 4.66 14.53 -9.34
C LYS A 136 5.41 14.51 -10.66
N ASN A 137 5.74 15.66 -11.21
CA ASN A 137 6.51 15.79 -12.45
C ASN A 137 7.99 15.44 -12.28
N LYS A 138 8.54 15.54 -11.07
CA LYS A 138 9.95 15.24 -10.79
C LYS A 138 10.37 13.90 -11.38
N TRP A 139 9.59 12.86 -11.15
CA TRP A 139 9.93 11.50 -11.61
C TRP A 139 9.92 11.39 -13.15
N ILE A 140 9.01 12.12 -13.81
CA ILE A 140 8.96 12.21 -15.28
C ILE A 140 10.20 12.95 -15.79
N GLU A 141 10.56 14.07 -15.17
CA GLU A 141 11.73 14.89 -15.54
C GLU A 141 13.05 14.14 -15.34
N GLU A 142 13.13 13.29 -14.31
CA GLU A 142 14.26 12.41 -14.03
C GLU A 142 14.30 11.16 -14.93
N GLY A 143 13.29 10.98 -15.80
CA GLY A 143 13.24 9.88 -16.79
C GLY A 143 12.77 8.54 -16.23
N HIS A 144 12.13 8.53 -15.07
CA HIS A 144 11.57 7.30 -14.51
C HIS A 144 10.28 6.90 -15.22
N SER A 145 10.20 5.63 -15.60
CA SER A 145 9.00 5.06 -16.24
C SER A 145 7.85 4.84 -15.26
N MET A 146 8.18 4.52 -14.02
CA MET A 146 7.20 4.20 -12.98
C MET A 146 7.79 4.43 -11.58
N TRP A 147 6.94 4.83 -10.65
CA TRP A 147 7.26 5.00 -9.23
C TRP A 147 6.03 4.68 -8.38
N MET A 148 6.18 4.63 -7.05
CA MET A 148 5.07 4.32 -6.15
C MET A 148 4.63 5.57 -5.38
N THR A 149 3.32 5.69 -5.09
CA THR A 149 2.78 6.91 -4.46
C THR A 149 2.07 6.67 -3.15
N GLN A 150 1.19 5.69 -3.05
CA GLN A 150 0.34 5.52 -1.88
C GLN A 150 0.19 4.07 -1.44
N VAL A 151 -0.27 4.00 -0.19
CA VAL A 151 -0.78 2.80 0.47
C VAL A 151 -2.16 3.16 0.99
N ALA A 152 -3.16 2.36 0.67
CA ALA A 152 -4.53 2.59 1.05
C ALA A 152 -5.06 1.51 2.00
N LEU A 153 -5.64 1.99 3.09
CA LEU A 153 -6.34 1.16 4.09
C LEU A 153 -7.81 1.49 4.05
N VAL A 154 -8.65 0.46 4.03
CA VAL A 154 -10.10 0.61 4.12
C VAL A 154 -10.56 0.19 5.50
N THR A 155 -11.33 1.06 6.15
CA THR A 155 -11.84 0.89 7.51
C THR A 155 -13.37 1.03 7.53
N HIS A 156 -13.99 0.48 8.56
CA HIS A 156 -15.42 0.67 8.84
C HIS A 156 -15.70 1.91 9.72
N ASP A 157 -14.64 2.59 10.19
CA ASP A 157 -14.70 3.77 11.06
C ASP A 157 -13.49 4.65 10.79
N LEU A 158 -13.66 5.60 9.86
CA LEU A 158 -12.58 6.48 9.38
C LEU A 158 -12.05 7.39 10.47
N ASP A 159 -12.95 7.91 11.32
CA ASP A 159 -12.55 8.84 12.39
C ASP A 159 -11.65 8.12 13.40
N ARG A 160 -12.00 6.89 13.80
CA ARG A 160 -11.21 6.06 14.71
C ARG A 160 -9.83 5.72 14.13
N LEU A 161 -9.77 5.31 12.87
CA LEU A 161 -8.50 4.97 12.21
C LEU A 161 -7.62 6.22 12.08
N THR A 162 -8.20 7.34 11.65
CA THR A 162 -7.50 8.62 11.50
C THR A 162 -6.94 9.10 12.85
N ASP A 163 -7.74 9.10 13.91
CA ASP A 163 -7.31 9.50 15.25
C ASP A 163 -6.15 8.63 15.77
N TRP A 164 -6.17 7.34 15.47
CA TRP A 164 -5.10 6.43 15.86
C TRP A 164 -3.80 6.78 15.13
N TYR A 165 -3.86 6.99 13.80
CA TYR A 165 -2.69 7.36 13.01
C TYR A 165 -2.17 8.78 13.32
N GLU A 166 -3.03 9.74 13.67
CA GLU A 166 -2.59 11.06 14.19
C GLU A 166 -1.71 10.91 15.43
N ARG A 167 -2.05 10.00 16.34
CA ARG A 167 -1.27 9.75 17.55
C ARG A 167 0.08 9.11 17.26
N ILE A 168 0.14 8.12 16.36
CA ILE A 168 1.41 7.45 16.08
C ILE A 168 2.34 8.28 15.19
N MET A 169 1.82 9.05 14.27
CA MET A 169 2.61 9.88 13.34
C MET A 169 2.88 11.29 13.86
N ALA A 170 2.12 11.73 14.87
CA ALA A 170 2.19 13.07 15.47
C ALA A 170 1.91 14.22 14.49
N PHE A 171 1.15 13.97 13.41
CA PHE A 171 0.63 14.99 12.50
C PHE A 171 -0.73 14.58 11.94
N LYS A 172 -1.47 15.56 11.41
CA LYS A 172 -2.84 15.41 10.93
C LYS A 172 -2.90 15.10 9.43
N PRO A 173 -4.02 14.54 8.95
CA PRO A 173 -4.26 14.44 7.53
C PRO A 173 -4.22 15.85 6.89
N TYR A 174 -3.71 15.92 5.68
CA TYR A 174 -3.63 17.19 4.95
C TYR A 174 -4.86 17.45 4.07
N ARG A 175 -5.66 16.42 3.87
CA ARG A 175 -6.83 16.46 3.01
C ARG A 175 -7.85 15.41 3.45
N GLU A 176 -9.12 15.75 3.29
CA GLU A 176 -10.27 14.83 3.38
C GLU A 176 -11.13 14.97 2.14
N GLY A 177 -11.88 13.94 1.80
CA GLY A 177 -12.80 13.90 0.68
C GLY A 177 -14.05 13.12 1.00
N ASP A 178 -15.15 13.49 0.33
CA ASP A 178 -16.44 12.82 0.41
C ASP A 178 -16.97 12.63 -1.02
N TYR A 179 -17.33 11.41 -1.37
CA TYR A 179 -17.73 11.03 -2.72
C TYR A 179 -19.03 10.23 -2.66
N ASP A 180 -20.15 10.91 -2.98
CA ASP A 180 -21.45 10.28 -3.09
C ASP A 180 -21.85 10.17 -4.56
N GLU A 181 -22.14 8.95 -5.01
CA GLU A 181 -22.56 8.63 -6.38
C GLU A 181 -21.70 9.32 -7.48
N HIS A 182 -20.39 9.51 -7.18
CA HIS A 182 -19.48 10.16 -8.12
C HIS A 182 -19.23 9.25 -9.34
N PRO A 183 -19.66 9.63 -10.57
CA PRO A 183 -19.69 8.71 -11.71
C PRO A 183 -18.33 8.10 -12.03
N ARG A 184 -17.24 8.88 -11.94
CA ARG A 184 -15.89 8.39 -12.23
C ARG A 184 -15.36 7.46 -11.14
N MET A 185 -15.68 7.70 -9.88
CA MET A 185 -15.33 6.77 -8.80
C MET A 185 -16.07 5.45 -8.94
N ILE A 186 -17.34 5.48 -9.37
CA ILE A 186 -18.13 4.27 -9.71
C ILE A 186 -17.43 3.47 -10.81
N GLU A 187 -16.94 4.12 -11.86
CA GLU A 187 -16.20 3.46 -12.94
C GLU A 187 -14.85 2.89 -12.47
N ILE A 188 -14.12 3.61 -11.60
CA ILE A 188 -12.82 3.16 -11.06
C ILE A 188 -13.00 1.94 -10.16
N THR A 189 -13.98 1.95 -9.28
CA THR A 189 -14.22 0.89 -8.28
C THR A 189 -15.10 -0.25 -8.77
N ASP A 190 -15.70 -0.11 -9.96
CA ASP A 190 -16.73 -0.98 -10.54
C ASP A 190 -17.94 -1.19 -9.60
N HIS A 191 -18.38 -0.13 -8.92
CA HIS A 191 -19.43 -0.24 -7.91
C HIS A 191 -20.52 0.83 -8.06
N ASP A 192 -21.76 0.41 -8.42
CA ASP A 192 -22.91 1.30 -8.54
C ASP A 192 -23.37 1.77 -7.16
N GLY A 193 -23.85 3.02 -7.07
CA GLY A 193 -24.34 3.60 -5.83
C GLY A 193 -23.23 3.91 -4.81
N LEU A 194 -21.98 4.03 -5.26
CA LEU A 194 -20.82 4.27 -4.41
C LEU A 194 -20.99 5.49 -3.52
N SER A 195 -20.76 5.30 -2.22
CA SER A 195 -20.63 6.38 -1.25
C SER A 195 -19.41 6.08 -0.34
N LEU A 196 -18.49 7.02 -0.24
CA LEU A 196 -17.29 6.84 0.58
C LEU A 196 -16.72 8.16 1.10
N LYS A 197 -15.98 8.06 2.22
CA LYS A 197 -15.11 9.11 2.74
C LYS A 197 -13.66 8.70 2.64
N VAL A 198 -12.77 9.68 2.51
CA VAL A 198 -11.32 9.46 2.44
C VAL A 198 -10.59 10.49 3.25
N SER A 199 -9.50 10.08 3.90
CA SER A 199 -8.54 10.94 4.60
C SER A 199 -7.13 10.62 4.12
N TRP A 200 -6.31 11.65 3.84
CA TRP A 200 -4.95 11.50 3.30
C TRP A 200 -3.89 12.07 4.24
N PHE A 201 -2.92 11.24 4.59
CA PHE A 201 -1.72 11.66 5.31
C PHE A 201 -0.55 11.77 4.33
N ARG A 202 0.04 12.97 4.25
CA ARG A 202 1.23 13.18 3.42
C ARG A 202 2.47 12.75 4.18
N MET A 203 3.17 11.76 3.67
CA MET A 203 4.42 11.29 4.24
C MET A 203 5.57 12.26 3.94
N TYR A 204 6.69 12.11 4.63
CA TYR A 204 7.87 12.98 4.50
C TYR A 204 8.31 13.17 3.04
N ASN A 205 8.35 12.10 2.26
CA ASN A 205 8.50 12.20 0.83
C ASN A 205 7.15 12.57 0.22
N SER A 206 7.05 13.78 -0.33
CA SER A 206 5.79 14.37 -0.82
C SER A 206 5.11 13.61 -1.96
N SER A 207 5.79 12.65 -2.59
CA SER A 207 5.17 11.72 -3.53
C SER A 207 4.46 10.54 -2.86
N LYS A 208 4.51 10.42 -1.52
CA LYS A 208 3.94 9.30 -0.79
C LYS A 208 2.83 9.75 0.14
N THR A 209 1.72 9.00 0.13
CA THR A 209 0.57 9.19 1.02
C THR A 209 0.16 7.88 1.67
N LEU A 210 -0.37 7.97 2.89
CA LEU A 210 -1.26 6.96 3.41
C LEU A 210 -2.69 7.46 3.20
N GLU A 211 -3.54 6.61 2.67
CA GLU A 211 -4.93 6.89 2.39
C GLU A 211 -5.82 6.00 3.22
N PHE A 212 -6.79 6.59 3.91
CA PHE A 212 -7.78 5.87 4.69
C PHE A 212 -9.15 6.08 4.09
N TRP A 213 -9.84 4.98 3.78
CA TRP A 213 -11.10 4.95 3.07
C TRP A 213 -12.17 4.30 3.94
N GLU A 214 -13.36 4.90 4.00
CA GLU A 214 -14.55 4.31 4.59
C GLU A 214 -15.63 4.26 3.52
N TYR A 215 -16.00 3.05 3.11
CA TYR A 215 -17.14 2.86 2.22
C TYR A 215 -18.42 2.81 3.04
N ARG A 216 -19.35 3.69 2.71
CA ARG A 216 -20.71 3.72 3.26
C ARG A 216 -21.67 2.91 2.39
N GLU A 217 -21.40 2.84 1.06
CA GLU A 217 -22.04 1.99 0.09
C GLU A 217 -21.00 1.56 -0.98
N PRO A 218 -20.73 0.25 -1.11
CA PRO A 218 -21.10 -0.84 -0.20
C PRO A 218 -20.45 -0.67 1.18
N VAL A 219 -21.16 -1.01 2.22
CA VAL A 219 -20.67 -0.82 3.59
C VAL A 219 -19.38 -1.63 3.84
N THR A 220 -18.32 -0.96 4.30
CA THR A 220 -17.15 -1.65 4.82
C THR A 220 -17.52 -2.42 6.08
N ALA A 221 -17.28 -3.72 6.09
CA ALA A 221 -17.49 -4.54 7.28
C ALA A 221 -16.45 -4.23 8.37
N ALA A 222 -16.83 -4.39 9.63
CA ALA A 222 -15.86 -4.37 10.70
C ALA A 222 -14.83 -5.50 10.53
N PRO A 223 -13.53 -5.26 10.80
CA PRO A 223 -12.50 -6.31 10.69
C PRO A 223 -12.77 -7.45 11.66
N VAL A 224 -12.47 -8.67 11.23
CA VAL A 224 -12.62 -9.89 12.03
C VAL A 224 -11.28 -10.27 12.63
N GLY A 225 -10.84 -9.54 13.66
CA GLY A 225 -9.58 -9.80 14.36
C GLY A 225 -8.37 -9.14 13.69
N LYS A 226 -7.18 -9.52 14.15
CA LYS A 226 -5.89 -9.03 13.65
C LYS A 226 -5.36 -9.94 12.56
N LEU A 227 -4.77 -9.35 11.54
CA LEU A 227 -4.00 -10.10 10.53
C LEU A 227 -2.69 -10.59 11.14
N GLY A 228 -2.31 -11.81 10.82
CA GLY A 228 -0.96 -12.30 11.08
C GLY A 228 0.04 -11.70 10.10
N VAL A 229 1.27 -11.48 10.56
CA VAL A 229 2.34 -10.91 9.72
C VAL A 229 2.64 -11.78 8.49
N THR A 230 2.32 -13.06 8.57
CA THR A 230 2.56 -14.03 7.49
C THR A 230 1.31 -14.37 6.69
N ASP A 231 0.18 -13.69 6.94
CA ASP A 231 -1.04 -13.87 6.15
C ASP A 231 -0.87 -13.25 4.76
N PHE A 232 -1.75 -13.66 3.82
CA PHE A 232 -1.80 -13.04 2.50
C PHE A 232 -2.23 -11.57 2.57
N GLY A 233 -1.73 -10.78 1.65
CA GLY A 233 -2.07 -9.39 1.51
C GLY A 233 -0.86 -8.47 1.67
N TYR A 234 -1.15 -7.20 1.88
CA TYR A 234 -0.14 -6.17 2.03
C TYR A 234 0.21 -5.91 3.49
N SER A 235 1.46 -5.52 3.69
CA SER A 235 1.91 -4.74 4.84
C SER A 235 2.79 -3.59 4.36
N TYR A 236 3.01 -2.58 5.19
CA TYR A 236 3.90 -1.47 4.85
C TYR A 236 4.84 -1.17 6.01
N SER A 237 5.99 -0.57 5.70
CA SER A 237 6.98 -0.17 6.68
C SER A 237 7.11 1.34 6.74
N LEU A 238 7.10 1.87 7.95
CA LEU A 238 7.47 3.25 8.25
C LEU A 238 8.97 3.28 8.56
N GLU A 239 9.72 4.02 7.77
CA GLU A 239 11.15 4.24 8.04
C GLU A 239 11.30 5.27 9.17
N VAL A 240 12.12 4.94 10.16
CA VAL A 240 12.35 5.77 11.34
C VAL A 240 13.86 5.95 11.59
N GLY A 241 14.22 7.09 12.18
CA GLY A 241 15.64 7.39 12.48
C GLY A 241 16.19 6.66 13.68
N ASP A 242 15.34 6.30 14.66
CA ASP A 242 15.69 5.54 15.86
C ASP A 242 14.55 4.58 16.21
N ILE A 243 14.68 3.32 15.80
CA ILE A 243 13.63 2.32 15.98
C ILE A 243 13.39 1.99 17.46
N GLN A 244 14.42 2.08 18.31
CA GLN A 244 14.27 1.78 19.74
C GLN A 244 13.45 2.87 20.44
N ALA A 245 13.72 4.13 20.10
CA ALA A 245 12.96 5.26 20.64
C ALA A 245 11.50 5.24 20.16
N GLU A 246 11.27 4.99 18.85
CA GLU A 246 9.92 4.91 18.28
C GLU A 246 9.13 3.70 18.78
N TYR A 247 9.77 2.55 18.91
CA TYR A 247 9.16 1.38 19.55
C TYR A 247 8.69 1.67 20.97
N ALA A 248 9.57 2.27 21.79
CA ALA A 248 9.23 2.64 23.18
C ALA A 248 8.06 3.63 23.22
N ARG A 249 8.14 4.72 22.42
CA ARG A 249 7.09 5.73 22.32
C ARG A 249 5.75 5.15 21.89
N MET A 250 5.73 4.31 20.86
CA MET A 250 4.50 3.70 20.38
C MET A 250 3.90 2.70 21.37
N LYS A 251 4.72 1.98 22.11
CA LYS A 251 4.22 1.13 23.23
C LYS A 251 3.53 1.95 24.31
N GLU A 252 4.07 3.10 24.68
CA GLU A 252 3.46 3.99 25.68
C GLU A 252 2.08 4.49 25.26
N ILE A 253 1.84 4.68 23.94
CA ILE A 253 0.53 5.06 23.41
C ILE A 253 -0.36 3.86 23.04
N GLY A 254 0.06 2.65 23.38
CA GLY A 254 -0.76 1.45 23.32
C GLY A 254 -0.64 0.64 22.03
N VAL A 255 0.41 0.83 21.23
CA VAL A 255 0.67 -0.04 20.05
C VAL A 255 1.18 -1.39 20.53
N GLU A 256 0.56 -2.45 20.01
CA GLU A 256 0.95 -3.83 20.29
C GLU A 256 1.87 -4.36 19.17
N PHE A 257 3.13 -4.58 19.53
CA PHE A 257 4.13 -5.15 18.64
C PHE A 257 4.22 -6.66 18.74
N ILE A 258 4.54 -7.33 17.64
CA ILE A 258 4.73 -8.78 17.58
C ILE A 258 5.97 -9.22 18.38
N SER A 259 7.03 -8.42 18.34
CA SER A 259 8.29 -8.66 19.03
C SER A 259 8.91 -7.35 19.51
N GLU A 260 10.11 -7.39 20.11
CA GLU A 260 11.01 -6.26 20.15
C GLU A 260 11.68 -6.07 18.78
N PRO A 261 12.25 -4.87 18.48
CA PRO A 261 13.02 -4.68 17.25
C PRO A 261 14.09 -5.76 17.05
N VAL A 262 14.17 -6.30 15.84
CA VAL A 262 15.09 -7.37 15.44
C VAL A 262 16.04 -6.85 14.36
N LEU A 263 17.32 -7.12 14.48
CA LEU A 263 18.31 -6.84 13.45
C LEU A 263 18.22 -7.93 12.37
N MET A 264 17.84 -7.52 11.16
CA MET A 264 17.73 -8.36 9.96
C MET A 264 18.83 -7.99 8.98
N GLY A 265 20.02 -8.61 9.14
CA GLY A 265 21.18 -8.22 8.35
C GLY A 265 21.65 -6.79 8.64
N GLU A 266 21.37 -5.86 7.74
CA GLU A 266 21.81 -4.45 7.83
C GLU A 266 20.76 -3.48 8.35
N PHE A 267 19.52 -3.93 8.61
CA PHE A 267 18.44 -3.07 9.10
C PHE A 267 17.73 -3.66 10.32
N TRP A 268 17.18 -2.77 11.14
CA TRP A 268 16.30 -3.13 12.22
C TRP A 268 14.85 -3.10 11.76
N GLN A 269 14.05 -4.07 12.23
CA GLN A 269 12.63 -4.13 11.92
C GLN A 269 11.81 -4.68 13.08
N VAL A 270 10.56 -4.22 13.19
CA VAL A 270 9.55 -4.78 14.08
C VAL A 270 8.16 -4.62 13.47
N TYR A 271 7.31 -5.62 13.59
CA TYR A 271 5.93 -5.59 13.12
C TYR A 271 4.95 -5.27 14.26
N ALA A 272 3.86 -4.63 13.89
CA ALA A 272 2.72 -4.32 14.76
C ALA A 272 1.41 -4.41 13.98
N ASN A 273 0.30 -4.40 14.72
CA ASN A 273 -1.02 -4.20 14.14
C ASN A 273 -1.54 -2.80 14.49
N ASP A 274 -2.23 -2.17 13.55
CA ASP A 274 -2.98 -0.96 13.82
C ASP A 274 -4.31 -1.26 14.56
N VAL A 275 -5.12 -0.23 14.79
CA VAL A 275 -6.39 -0.36 15.52
C VAL A 275 -7.42 -1.24 14.81
N ASP A 276 -7.31 -1.41 13.50
CA ASP A 276 -8.14 -2.31 12.68
C ASP A 276 -7.53 -3.70 12.51
N GLY A 277 -6.32 -3.93 13.03
CA GLY A 277 -5.61 -5.18 12.92
C GLY A 277 -4.78 -5.32 11.64
N ASN A 278 -4.61 -4.24 10.85
CA ASN A 278 -3.72 -4.26 9.68
C ASN A 278 -2.25 -4.33 10.13
N VAL A 279 -1.44 -5.03 9.34
CA VAL A 279 -0.02 -5.20 9.64
C VAL A 279 0.78 -4.02 9.11
N PHE A 280 1.58 -3.40 9.98
CA PHE A 280 2.62 -2.45 9.59
C PHE A 280 3.93 -2.75 10.31
N ALA A 281 5.02 -2.15 9.84
CA ALA A 281 6.32 -2.29 10.47
C ALA A 281 6.98 -0.93 10.73
N LEU A 282 7.90 -0.91 11.70
CA LEU A 282 8.94 0.11 11.77
C LEU A 282 10.21 -0.48 11.20
N ARG A 283 10.98 0.33 10.46
CA ARG A 283 12.29 -0.05 9.90
C ARG A 283 13.29 1.07 10.10
N GLN A 284 14.53 0.69 10.42
CA GLN A 284 15.70 1.58 10.49
C GLN A 284 16.87 0.93 9.77
N TRP A 285 17.48 1.68 8.85
CA TRP A 285 18.72 1.32 8.15
C TRP A 285 19.94 1.72 8.95
#